data_6522684143d1232f48921587a6b927e0
#
_entry.id   6522684143d1232f48921587a6b927e0
#
_cell.length_a   1.000
_cell.length_b   1.000
_cell.length_c   1.000
_cell.angle_alpha   90.00
_cell.angle_beta   90.00
_cell.angle_gamma   90.00
#
_symmetry.space_group_name_H-M   'P 1'
#
loop_
_entity.id
_entity.type
_entity.pdbx_description
1 polymer ?
#
loop_
_entity_poly.entity_id
_entity_poly.type
_entity_poly.pdbx_seq_one_letter_code
_entity_poly.pdbx_strand_id
1 'polypeptide(L)'
;MLKEKLIESKDTQIITTDTDARALLVQGQVVEVSYNMQAAVDSKHNLPIASHTINRNDRKALSHIALEAKANLGIETFTALVDKGYHNGGQLQTCKDQNITTICANPELVNSNGKDTTPEYMARQYCLHAVMDWFNFQFQKNLKKHFCHIVI
;
A
#
# COMPACT_ATOMS: atom_id res chain seq x y z
N MET A 1 26.62 -22.63 4.18
CA MET A 1 25.16 -22.94 4.23
C MET A 1 24.26 -21.68 4.29
N LEU A 2 24.23 -20.85 5.36
CA LEU A 2 23.41 -19.62 5.38
C LEU A 2 23.94 -18.51 4.46
N LYS A 3 25.25 -18.32 4.41
CA LYS A 3 25.89 -17.35 3.51
C LYS A 3 25.69 -17.69 2.03
N GLU A 4 25.72 -18.95 1.69
CA GLU A 4 25.48 -19.44 0.33
C GLU A 4 24.04 -19.17 -0.11
N LYS A 5 23.06 -19.42 0.75
CA LYS A 5 21.65 -19.09 0.51
C LYS A 5 21.43 -17.58 0.32
N LEU A 6 22.13 -16.74 1.09
CA LEU A 6 22.04 -15.29 0.96
C LEU A 6 22.61 -14.80 -0.39
N ILE A 7 23.70 -15.41 -0.87
CA ILE A 7 24.32 -15.10 -2.16
C ILE A 7 23.40 -15.56 -3.31
N GLU A 8 22.81 -16.74 -3.18
CA GLU A 8 21.92 -17.32 -4.19
C GLU A 8 20.60 -16.54 -4.34
N SER A 9 20.02 -16.13 -3.22
CA SER A 9 18.78 -15.34 -3.22
C SER A 9 18.96 -13.90 -3.66
N LYS A 10 20.18 -13.37 -3.74
CA LYS A 10 20.49 -11.93 -3.96
C LYS A 10 19.84 -10.99 -2.95
N ASP A 11 19.42 -11.50 -1.81
CA ASP A 11 18.82 -10.72 -0.73
C ASP A 11 19.88 -10.16 0.22
N THR A 12 19.54 -9.06 0.88
CA THR A 12 20.44 -8.43 1.87
C THR A 12 20.28 -8.99 3.27
N GLN A 13 19.25 -9.80 3.51
CA GLN A 13 18.94 -10.37 4.81
C GLN A 13 18.25 -11.75 4.67
N ILE A 14 18.48 -12.61 5.64
CA ILE A 14 17.82 -13.90 5.76
C ILE A 14 17.44 -14.13 7.23
N ILE A 15 16.23 -14.58 7.45
CA ILE A 15 15.72 -14.93 8.78
C ILE A 15 15.80 -16.45 8.94
N THR A 16 16.36 -16.91 10.04
CA THR A 16 16.64 -18.35 10.24
C THR A 16 15.40 -19.17 10.55
N THR A 17 14.38 -18.56 11.15
CA THR A 17 13.11 -19.20 11.51
C THR A 17 12.11 -19.21 10.36
N ASP A 18 12.14 -18.19 9.52
CA ASP A 18 11.28 -18.04 8.34
C ASP A 18 12.08 -17.30 7.26
N THR A 19 12.52 -18.02 6.25
CA THR A 19 13.42 -17.50 5.21
C THR A 19 12.75 -16.47 4.30
N ASP A 20 11.44 -16.44 4.24
CA ASP A 20 10.67 -15.53 3.41
C ASP A 20 10.30 -14.23 4.13
N ALA A 21 10.25 -14.25 5.47
CA ALA A 21 10.04 -13.06 6.26
C ALA A 21 11.23 -12.08 6.15
N ARG A 22 10.96 -10.80 6.33
CA ARG A 22 11.97 -9.73 6.32
C ARG A 22 11.81 -8.82 7.52
N ALA A 23 12.92 -8.22 7.93
CA ALA A 23 12.91 -7.14 8.90
C ALA A 23 12.36 -5.88 8.21
N LEU A 24 11.14 -5.51 8.54
CA LEU A 24 10.43 -4.36 7.99
C LEU A 24 10.32 -3.25 9.05
N LEU A 25 10.38 -2.02 8.58
CA LEU A 25 10.18 -0.85 9.46
C LEU A 25 8.68 -0.69 9.71
N VAL A 26 8.29 -0.86 10.97
CA VAL A 26 6.91 -0.79 11.44
C VAL A 26 6.67 0.56 12.09
N GLN A 27 5.62 1.27 11.64
CA GLN A 27 5.27 2.63 12.12
C GLN A 27 6.41 3.65 12.06
N GLY A 28 7.39 3.43 11.20
CA GLY A 28 8.52 4.34 11.04
C GLY A 28 9.53 4.37 12.21
N GLN A 29 9.38 3.50 13.20
CA GLN A 29 10.19 3.53 14.42
C GLN A 29 10.83 2.19 14.79
N VAL A 30 10.12 1.11 14.63
CA VAL A 30 10.56 -0.22 15.08
C VAL A 30 10.77 -1.14 13.88
N VAL A 31 11.87 -1.89 13.88
CA VAL A 31 12.14 -2.91 12.88
C VAL A 31 11.70 -4.26 13.44
N GLU A 32 10.73 -4.89 12.79
CA GLU A 32 10.21 -6.19 13.17
C GLU A 32 10.30 -7.19 12.02
N VAL A 33 10.53 -8.46 12.35
CA VAL A 33 10.43 -9.55 11.37
C VAL A 33 8.95 -9.80 11.09
N SER A 34 8.52 -9.45 9.90
CA SER A 34 7.09 -9.44 9.56
C SER A 34 6.85 -9.56 8.06
N TYR A 35 5.60 -9.75 7.74
CA TYR A 35 5.04 -9.58 6.40
C TYR A 35 4.20 -8.31 6.35
N ASN A 36 4.11 -7.74 5.18
CA ASN A 36 3.23 -6.61 4.88
C ASN A 36 2.04 -7.13 4.07
N MET A 37 0.85 -6.99 4.63
CA MET A 37 -0.38 -7.42 3.99
C MET A 37 -1.03 -6.24 3.27
N GLN A 38 -1.24 -6.40 1.99
CA GLN A 38 -1.98 -5.47 1.13
C GLN A 38 -3.43 -5.91 1.06
N ALA A 39 -4.37 -4.98 1.13
CA ALA A 39 -5.78 -5.26 0.96
C ALA A 39 -6.44 -4.22 0.05
N ALA A 40 -7.21 -4.69 -0.91
CA ALA A 40 -8.13 -3.86 -1.69
C ALA A 40 -9.54 -4.03 -1.14
N VAL A 41 -10.22 -2.93 -0.89
CA VAL A 41 -11.52 -2.90 -0.20
C VAL A 41 -12.50 -2.06 -0.98
N ASP A 42 -13.72 -2.55 -1.15
CA ASP A 42 -14.82 -1.81 -1.75
C ASP A 42 -15.27 -0.64 -0.87
N SER A 43 -15.33 0.56 -1.45
CA SER A 43 -15.70 1.79 -0.74
C SER A 43 -17.16 1.83 -0.28
N LYS A 44 -18.04 1.10 -0.94
CA LYS A 44 -19.47 1.13 -0.67
C LYS A 44 -19.88 0.23 0.49
N HIS A 45 -19.32 -0.98 0.53
CA HIS A 45 -19.71 -2.00 1.50
C HIS A 45 -18.59 -2.37 2.47
N ASN A 46 -17.37 -1.82 2.28
CA ASN A 46 -16.18 -2.13 3.08
C ASN A 46 -15.81 -3.62 3.06
N LEU A 47 -16.06 -4.28 1.94
CA LEU A 47 -15.72 -5.69 1.77
C LEU A 47 -14.32 -5.83 1.17
N PRO A 48 -13.49 -6.74 1.68
CA PRO A 48 -12.21 -7.06 1.06
C PRO A 48 -12.44 -7.74 -0.29
N ILE A 49 -11.87 -7.17 -1.36
CA ILE A 49 -11.98 -7.65 -2.73
C ILE A 49 -10.78 -8.53 -3.08
N ALA A 50 -9.59 -8.10 -2.65
CA ALA A 50 -8.34 -8.81 -2.86
C ALA A 50 -7.41 -8.60 -1.68
N SER A 51 -6.55 -9.57 -1.42
CA SER A 51 -5.51 -9.47 -0.40
C SER A 51 -4.23 -10.15 -0.88
N HIS A 52 -3.11 -9.48 -0.70
CA HIS A 52 -1.81 -9.99 -1.08
C HIS A 52 -0.77 -9.74 -0.01
N THR A 53 0.01 -10.76 0.32
CA THR A 53 1.06 -10.68 1.34
C THR A 53 2.41 -10.52 0.67
N ILE A 54 3.16 -9.51 1.06
CA ILE A 54 4.51 -9.23 0.59
C ILE A 54 5.48 -9.16 1.76
N ASN A 55 6.76 -9.34 1.47
CA ASN A 55 7.85 -9.21 2.44
C ASN A 55 8.68 -7.93 2.23
N ARG A 56 8.08 -6.92 1.65
CA ARG A 56 8.69 -5.62 1.29
C ARG A 56 7.75 -4.48 1.66
N ASN A 57 8.21 -3.25 1.45
CA ASN A 57 7.37 -2.06 1.59
C ASN A 57 6.38 -1.91 0.41
N ASP A 58 5.41 -1.01 0.55
CA ASP A 58 4.28 -0.79 -0.36
C ASP A 58 4.66 -0.29 -1.75
N ARG A 59 5.86 0.27 -1.91
CA ARG A 59 6.28 1.06 -3.07
C ARG A 59 6.14 0.35 -4.43
N LYS A 60 6.11 -0.99 -4.43
CA LYS A 60 5.96 -1.81 -5.64
C LYS A 60 4.76 -2.75 -5.60
N ALA A 61 3.82 -2.52 -4.70
CA ALA A 61 2.70 -3.43 -4.48
C ALA A 61 1.42 -3.00 -5.22
N LEU A 62 1.28 -1.72 -5.57
CA LEU A 62 0.05 -1.13 -6.09
C LEU A 62 -0.51 -1.86 -7.32
N SER A 63 0.29 -2.00 -8.37
CA SER A 63 -0.22 -2.56 -9.62
C SER A 63 -0.70 -4.01 -9.46
N HIS A 64 0.00 -4.81 -8.64
CA HIS A 64 -0.37 -6.20 -8.42
C HIS A 64 -1.74 -6.31 -7.75
N ILE A 65 -1.93 -5.65 -6.61
CA ILE A 65 -3.19 -5.75 -5.85
C ILE A 65 -4.35 -5.08 -6.60
N ALA A 66 -4.09 -3.99 -7.35
CA ALA A 66 -5.11 -3.33 -8.15
C ALA A 66 -5.60 -4.20 -9.33
N LEU A 67 -4.69 -4.91 -10.00
CA LEU A 67 -5.04 -5.85 -11.06
C LEU A 67 -5.80 -7.07 -10.53
N GLU A 68 -5.39 -7.59 -9.38
CA GLU A 68 -6.10 -8.68 -8.71
C GLU A 68 -7.53 -8.26 -8.32
N ALA A 69 -7.68 -7.06 -7.76
CA ALA A 69 -9.00 -6.51 -7.44
C ALA A 69 -9.87 -6.32 -8.69
N LYS A 70 -9.28 -5.83 -9.79
CA LYS A 70 -9.96 -5.69 -11.08
C LYS A 70 -10.50 -7.03 -11.59
N ALA A 71 -9.67 -8.06 -11.52
CA ALA A 71 -10.04 -9.41 -11.95
C ALA A 71 -11.17 -9.99 -11.09
N ASN A 72 -11.09 -9.81 -9.76
CA ASN A 72 -12.09 -10.31 -8.82
C ASN A 72 -13.45 -9.60 -8.95
N LEU A 73 -13.44 -8.31 -9.28
CA LEU A 73 -14.65 -7.53 -9.52
C LEU A 73 -15.25 -7.77 -10.91
N GLY A 74 -14.48 -8.25 -11.88
CA GLY A 74 -14.92 -8.44 -13.26
C GLY A 74 -15.29 -7.14 -13.96
N ILE A 75 -14.68 -6.00 -13.57
CA ILE A 75 -14.96 -4.67 -14.13
C ILE A 75 -13.82 -4.18 -15.01
N GLU A 76 -14.15 -3.36 -16.02
CA GLU A 76 -13.15 -2.84 -16.93
C GLU A 76 -12.40 -1.63 -16.40
N THR A 77 -13.06 -0.81 -15.61
CA THR A 77 -12.51 0.45 -15.10
C THR A 77 -12.94 0.69 -13.65
N PHE A 78 -12.08 1.27 -12.85
CA PHE A 78 -12.42 1.78 -11.52
C PHE A 78 -11.41 2.83 -11.05
N THR A 79 -11.72 3.50 -9.94
CA THR A 79 -10.84 4.45 -9.28
C THR A 79 -10.32 3.86 -7.98
N ALA A 80 -9.00 3.76 -7.86
CA ALA A 80 -8.32 3.31 -6.64
C ALA A 80 -7.81 4.51 -5.84
N LEU A 81 -8.20 4.60 -4.58
CA LEU A 81 -7.65 5.55 -3.61
C LEU A 81 -6.56 4.85 -2.81
N VAL A 82 -5.34 5.40 -2.83
CA VAL A 82 -4.17 4.75 -2.26
C VAL A 82 -3.35 5.71 -1.40
N ASP A 83 -2.70 5.18 -0.36
CA ASP A 83 -1.81 5.95 0.50
C ASP A 83 -0.54 6.41 -0.25
N LYS A 84 0.10 7.44 0.29
CA LYS A 84 1.38 7.99 -0.22
C LYS A 84 2.50 6.95 -0.33
N GLY A 85 2.47 5.90 0.50
CA GLY A 85 3.43 4.80 0.47
C GLY A 85 3.48 4.07 -0.87
N TYR A 86 2.38 4.06 -1.60
CA TYR A 86 2.26 3.46 -2.93
C TYR A 86 2.74 4.37 -4.07
N HIS A 87 3.11 5.63 -3.78
CA HIS A 87 3.51 6.55 -4.83
C HIS A 87 4.77 6.10 -5.54
N ASN A 88 4.60 5.55 -6.72
CA ASN A 88 5.66 5.11 -7.62
C ASN A 88 5.21 5.30 -9.06
N GLY A 89 5.91 6.14 -9.81
CA GLY A 89 5.53 6.51 -11.18
C GLY A 89 5.30 5.29 -12.10
N GLY A 90 6.17 4.27 -12.03
CA GLY A 90 6.00 3.07 -12.83
C GLY A 90 4.74 2.27 -12.47
N GLN A 91 4.41 2.16 -11.18
CA GLN A 91 3.22 1.47 -10.72
C GLN A 91 1.94 2.23 -11.10
N LEU A 92 1.95 3.56 -10.98
CA LEU A 92 0.85 4.43 -11.38
C LEU A 92 0.62 4.36 -12.89
N GLN A 93 1.69 4.34 -13.69
CA GLN A 93 1.60 4.17 -15.13
C GLN A 93 0.99 2.81 -15.51
N THR A 94 1.45 1.72 -14.88
CA THR A 94 0.88 0.38 -15.10
C THR A 94 -0.62 0.34 -14.80
N CYS A 95 -1.07 0.96 -13.70
CA CYS A 95 -2.49 1.06 -13.38
C CYS A 95 -3.26 1.84 -14.47
N LYS A 96 -2.72 2.97 -14.93
CA LYS A 96 -3.32 3.79 -15.98
C LYS A 96 -3.45 3.01 -17.29
N ASP A 97 -2.42 2.27 -17.71
CA ASP A 97 -2.41 1.45 -18.92
C ASP A 97 -3.46 0.32 -18.87
N GLN A 98 -3.85 -0.05 -17.66
CA GLN A 98 -4.89 -1.04 -17.38
C GLN A 98 -6.27 -0.42 -17.09
N ASN A 99 -6.49 0.85 -17.44
CA ASN A 99 -7.73 1.59 -17.21
C ASN A 99 -8.13 1.70 -15.72
N ILE A 100 -7.15 1.74 -14.82
CA ILE A 100 -7.35 1.98 -13.40
C ILE A 100 -6.92 3.41 -13.09
N THR A 101 -7.85 4.26 -12.69
CA THR A 101 -7.56 5.62 -12.24
C THR A 101 -7.06 5.56 -10.80
N THR A 102 -5.87 6.10 -10.54
CA THR A 102 -5.30 6.10 -9.18
C THR A 102 -5.29 7.51 -8.59
N ILE A 103 -5.77 7.64 -7.36
CA ILE A 103 -5.67 8.85 -6.55
C ILE A 103 -4.67 8.56 -5.44
N CYS A 104 -3.49 9.17 -5.53
CA CYS A 104 -2.38 8.95 -4.61
C CYS A 104 -1.77 10.29 -4.20
N ALA A 105 -1.50 10.47 -2.90
CA ALA A 105 -0.82 11.67 -2.42
C ALA A 105 0.63 11.70 -2.92
N ASN A 106 1.08 12.86 -3.44
CA ASN A 106 2.46 13.03 -3.83
C ASN A 106 3.33 13.29 -2.57
N PRO A 107 4.31 12.45 -2.26
CA PRO A 107 5.16 12.61 -1.08
C PRO A 107 6.04 13.88 -1.14
N GLU A 108 6.39 14.38 -2.31
CA GLU A 108 7.17 15.61 -2.47
C GLU A 108 6.41 16.85 -2.01
N LEU A 109 5.10 16.89 -2.25
CA LEU A 109 4.24 17.99 -1.81
C LEU A 109 3.99 17.97 -0.31
N VAL A 110 3.99 16.80 0.32
CA VAL A 110 3.81 16.65 1.77
C VAL A 110 5.05 17.08 2.55
N ASN A 111 6.24 16.94 1.96
CA ASN A 111 7.52 17.29 2.59
C ASN A 111 7.95 18.74 2.35
N SER A 112 7.32 19.47 1.45
CA SER A 112 7.57 20.89 1.21
C SER A 112 6.92 21.75 2.29
N ASN A 113 7.49 21.76 3.49
CA ASN A 113 7.24 22.70 4.62
C ASN A 113 5.94 23.53 4.58
N GLY A 114 4.81 22.92 4.33
CA GLY A 114 3.49 23.52 4.53
C GLY A 114 3.15 24.76 3.69
N LYS A 115 3.91 25.05 2.63
CA LYS A 115 3.71 26.28 1.82
C LYS A 115 2.76 26.14 0.63
N ASP A 116 2.39 24.93 0.24
CA ASP A 116 1.36 24.71 -0.79
C ASP A 116 -0.02 24.57 -0.13
N THR A 117 -0.57 25.71 0.25
CA THR A 117 -1.92 25.81 0.82
C THR A 117 -2.97 26.15 -0.25
N THR A 118 -2.91 25.53 -1.43
CA THR A 118 -4.03 25.69 -2.35
C THR A 118 -5.26 24.98 -1.79
N PRO A 119 -6.45 25.61 -1.83
CA PRO A 119 -7.69 25.00 -1.31
C PRO A 119 -7.98 23.63 -1.92
N GLU A 120 -7.60 23.40 -3.17
CA GLU A 120 -7.76 22.12 -3.88
C GLU A 120 -6.83 21.03 -3.33
N TYR A 121 -5.60 21.38 -2.97
CA TYR A 121 -4.64 20.46 -2.35
C TYR A 121 -5.13 20.04 -0.95
N MET A 122 -5.55 21.02 -0.16
CA MET A 122 -6.07 20.78 1.18
C MET A 122 -7.34 19.91 1.15
N ALA A 123 -8.28 20.19 0.25
CA ALA A 123 -9.50 19.40 0.10
C ALA A 123 -9.18 17.94 -0.28
N ARG A 124 -8.24 17.70 -1.19
CA ARG A 124 -7.80 16.35 -1.55
C ARG A 124 -7.11 15.64 -0.38
N GLN A 125 -6.27 16.33 0.36
CA GLN A 125 -5.55 15.76 1.50
C GLN A 125 -6.51 15.46 2.66
N TYR A 126 -7.44 16.34 2.98
CA TYR A 126 -8.43 16.12 4.04
C TYR A 126 -9.43 15.02 3.68
N CYS A 127 -9.86 14.93 2.42
CA CYS A 127 -10.72 13.84 1.97
C CYS A 127 -9.99 12.47 2.08
N LEU A 128 -8.72 12.43 1.68
CA LEU A 128 -7.89 11.23 1.79
C LEU A 128 -7.68 10.82 3.26
N HIS A 129 -7.32 11.77 4.13
CA HIS A 129 -7.15 11.51 5.56
C HIS A 129 -8.46 11.12 6.23
N ALA A 130 -9.56 11.80 5.97
CA ALA A 130 -10.85 11.47 6.57
C ALA A 130 -11.34 10.07 6.19
N VAL A 131 -11.16 9.66 4.93
CA VAL A 131 -11.51 8.32 4.46
C VAL A 131 -10.56 7.27 5.07
N MET A 132 -9.26 7.56 5.12
CA MET A 132 -8.26 6.65 5.69
C MET A 132 -8.39 6.56 7.21
N ASP A 133 -8.66 7.66 7.92
CA ASP A 133 -8.87 7.67 9.37
C ASP A 133 -10.15 6.95 9.75
N TRP A 134 -11.24 7.13 9.00
CA TRP A 134 -12.48 6.42 9.21
C TRP A 134 -12.29 4.89 8.99
N PHE A 135 -11.56 4.53 7.97
CA PHE A 135 -11.23 3.15 7.64
C PHE A 135 -10.32 2.51 8.70
N ASN A 136 -9.26 3.21 9.11
CA ASN A 136 -8.38 2.79 10.19
C ASN A 136 -9.15 2.62 11.52
N PHE A 137 -10.08 3.52 11.81
CA PHE A 137 -10.93 3.43 13.00
C PHE A 137 -11.82 2.18 13.01
N GLN A 138 -12.37 1.78 11.87
CA GLN A 138 -13.22 0.58 11.79
C GLN A 138 -12.42 -0.73 11.80
N PHE A 139 -11.24 -0.75 11.17
CA PHE A 139 -10.44 -1.97 11.04
C PHE A 139 -9.46 -2.19 12.20
N GLN A 140 -8.85 -1.15 12.76
CA GLN A 140 -7.88 -1.27 13.86
C GLN A 140 -8.50 -1.71 15.19
N LYS A 141 -9.81 -1.58 15.38
CA LYS A 141 -10.45 -2.13 16.58
C LYS A 141 -10.27 -3.64 16.75
N ASN A 142 -9.95 -4.36 15.67
CA ASN A 142 -9.90 -5.82 15.68
C ASN A 142 -8.55 -6.46 15.33
N LEU A 143 -7.56 -5.72 14.83
CA LEU A 143 -6.29 -6.31 14.37
C LEU A 143 -5.10 -5.35 14.58
N LYS A 144 -4.23 -5.67 15.55
CA LYS A 144 -2.97 -4.97 15.84
C LYS A 144 -1.87 -5.20 14.79
N LYS A 145 -2.19 -5.28 13.49
CA LYS A 145 -1.19 -5.49 12.43
C LYS A 145 -1.38 -4.46 11.33
N HIS A 146 -0.24 -4.03 10.75
CA HIS A 146 -0.21 -3.04 9.67
C HIS A 146 -0.90 -3.58 8.44
N PHE A 147 -2.01 -2.96 8.09
CA PHE A 147 -2.67 -3.14 6.81
C PHE A 147 -2.43 -1.88 5.97
N CYS A 148 -1.86 -2.06 4.80
CA CYS A 148 -1.90 -1.03 3.77
C CYS A 148 -3.16 -1.22 2.94
N HIS A 149 -3.96 -0.17 2.81
CA HIS A 149 -5.27 -0.25 2.19
C HIS A 149 -5.29 0.44 0.85
N ILE A 150 -5.93 -0.22 -0.11
CA ILE A 150 -6.40 0.38 -1.35
C ILE A 150 -7.92 0.38 -1.26
N VAL A 151 -8.53 1.55 -1.35
CA VAL A 151 -9.99 1.70 -1.42
C VAL A 151 -10.39 1.83 -2.88
N ILE A 152 -11.31 1.02 -3.31
CA ILE A 152 -11.79 0.94 -4.69
C ILE A 152 -13.25 1.36 -4.75
#